data_6193c9760914721e896c177d40ad0541
#
_entry.id   6193c9760914721e896c177d40ad0541
#
_cell.length_a   1.000
_cell.length_b   1.000
_cell.length_c   1.000
_cell.angle_alpha   90.00
_cell.angle_beta   90.00
_cell.angle_gamma   90.00
#
_symmetry.space_group_name_H-M   'P 1'
#
loop_
_entity.id
_entity.type
_entity.pdbx_description
1 polymer ?
#
loop_
_entity_poly.entity_id
_entity_poly.type
_entity_poly.pdbx_seq_one_letter_code
_entity_poly.pdbx_strand_id
1 'polypeptide(L)'
;MQNTVTKTLQATFAPPTAHKQSKLTDLLETYRDGLQAAFDTGASTMSAVSDIVTPYDLPYQAKAALCNYVPQLHNTYDAEELDDDHPVRLTNQAAEFDHSADRDYEFTWWVPQPGRGTNFWIPLRINPEQEALWHDLVSEDAKAGEIRLQKHRQNWVLHVTVEYPVEEPTTDGDATYVGLDIGETALITGCALKGGSPTDPFVCSGSRAKQLRKEMHTTLKRLQERDAAEWRIDERFDHYQNALTDIVEKASRQAVEYAQQFENPVVVMEDLTYIRESLDYGEYMNRRLHSWAFARLQGRIEDKAMDAGIPVEYVNPEYTSQTCHSCYRLGRRDSQAEFRCPHDSCHVSTFQADINAAANIARRVDPWGESIPLDKAGRDDSPRDGSGRDTATTHRESSETPSQMTLTASDESKPSASDD
;
A
#
# COMPACT_ATOMS: atom_id res chain seq x y z
N MET A 1 -9.20 16.11 18.09
CA MET A 1 -7.75 15.92 17.90
C MET A 1 -7.51 16.15 16.42
N GLN A 2 -6.51 16.93 16.03
CA GLN A 2 -6.16 17.03 14.62
C GLN A 2 -5.58 15.66 14.21
N ASN A 3 -6.17 15.04 13.19
CA ASN A 3 -5.58 13.84 12.60
C ASN A 3 -4.32 14.26 11.83
N THR A 4 -3.26 13.47 11.97
CA THR A 4 -2.03 13.68 11.22
C THR A 4 -1.85 12.56 10.21
N VAL A 5 -1.48 12.92 9.01
CA VAL A 5 -1.11 11.98 7.95
C VAL A 5 0.40 11.95 7.82
N THR A 6 0.92 10.74 7.60
CA THR A 6 2.34 10.53 7.36
C THR A 6 2.57 10.21 5.89
N LYS A 7 3.42 11.00 5.24
CA LYS A 7 3.85 10.77 3.85
C LYS A 7 5.37 10.70 3.73
N THR A 8 5.83 10.10 2.63
CA THR A 8 7.25 10.13 2.27
C THR A 8 7.43 11.04 1.07
N LEU A 9 8.13 12.14 1.27
CA LEU A 9 8.62 13.00 0.19
C LEU A 9 9.84 12.35 -0.44
N GLN A 10 9.95 12.46 -1.76
CA GLN A 10 11.09 11.97 -2.51
C GLN A 10 11.74 13.10 -3.30
N ALA A 11 13.05 13.21 -3.19
CA ALA A 11 13.86 14.10 -4.01
C ALA A 11 15.09 13.36 -4.55
N THR A 12 15.60 13.82 -5.69
CA THR A 12 16.91 13.40 -6.20
C THR A 12 17.89 14.58 -6.11
N PHE A 13 19.16 14.28 -5.91
CA PHE A 13 20.14 15.36 -5.89
C PHE A 13 20.40 15.90 -7.30
N ALA A 14 20.53 17.20 -7.43
CA ALA A 14 21.24 17.78 -8.57
C ALA A 14 22.69 17.23 -8.59
N PRO A 15 23.32 17.08 -9.76
CA PRO A 15 24.64 16.47 -9.85
C PRO A 15 25.63 17.09 -8.85
N PRO A 16 26.08 16.34 -7.83
CA PRO A 16 27.02 16.86 -6.84
C PRO A 16 28.40 17.05 -7.44
N THR A 17 29.14 18.02 -6.93
CA THR A 17 30.56 18.14 -7.26
C THR A 17 31.34 16.91 -6.79
N ALA A 18 32.51 16.63 -7.40
CA ALA A 18 33.34 15.47 -7.02
C ALA A 18 33.62 15.42 -5.51
N HIS A 19 33.87 16.57 -4.88
CA HIS A 19 34.09 16.65 -3.43
C HIS A 19 32.85 16.28 -2.62
N LYS A 20 31.65 16.76 -2.98
CA LYS A 20 30.39 16.40 -2.32
C LYS A 20 30.06 14.92 -2.56
N GLN A 21 30.33 14.44 -3.78
CA GLN A 21 30.16 13.03 -4.13
C GLN A 21 31.00 12.10 -3.25
N SER A 22 32.29 12.44 -3.02
CA SER A 22 33.16 11.70 -2.11
C SER A 22 32.56 11.67 -0.70
N LYS A 23 32.22 12.83 -0.14
CA LYS A 23 31.64 12.92 1.21
C LYS A 23 30.35 12.11 1.38
N LEU A 24 29.49 12.07 0.36
CA LEU A 24 28.25 11.28 0.38
C LEU A 24 28.57 9.77 0.33
N THR A 25 29.58 9.39 -0.45
CA THR A 25 30.03 7.99 -0.53
C THR A 25 30.68 7.55 0.77
N ASP A 26 31.57 8.36 1.34
CA ASP A 26 32.21 8.10 2.63
C ASP A 26 31.17 7.96 3.76
N LEU A 27 30.13 8.82 3.78
CA LEU A 27 29.02 8.73 4.72
C LEU A 27 28.25 7.41 4.58
N LEU A 28 27.94 6.99 3.34
CA LEU A 28 27.20 5.75 3.07
C LEU A 28 28.01 4.52 3.51
N GLU A 29 29.29 4.45 3.11
CA GLU A 29 30.17 3.34 3.43
C GLU A 29 30.40 3.24 4.95
N THR A 30 30.74 4.35 5.61
CA THR A 30 30.93 4.37 7.07
C THR A 30 29.65 4.02 7.83
N TYR A 31 28.48 4.45 7.32
CA TYR A 31 27.21 4.09 7.93
C TYR A 31 26.93 2.58 7.84
N ARG A 32 27.17 1.98 6.67
CA ARG A 32 26.99 0.53 6.46
C ARG A 32 27.95 -0.29 7.31
N ASP A 33 29.21 0.12 7.42
CA ASP A 33 30.17 -0.52 8.30
C ASP A 33 29.74 -0.48 9.76
N GLY A 34 29.24 0.66 10.24
CA GLY A 34 28.71 0.81 11.59
C GLY A 34 27.42 0.01 11.83
N LEU A 35 26.52 -0.04 10.86
CA LEU A 35 25.32 -0.85 10.89
C LEU A 35 25.65 -2.34 10.97
N GLN A 36 26.53 -2.83 10.06
CA GLN A 36 26.95 -4.23 10.04
C GLN A 36 27.61 -4.65 11.35
N ALA A 37 28.55 -3.84 11.85
CA ALA A 37 29.22 -4.12 13.12
C ALA A 37 28.24 -4.21 14.30
N ALA A 38 27.25 -3.32 14.36
CA ALA A 38 26.24 -3.35 15.41
C ALA A 38 25.27 -4.53 15.25
N PHE A 39 24.93 -4.90 14.01
CA PHE A 39 24.07 -6.04 13.70
C PHE A 39 24.77 -7.37 14.08
N ASP A 40 26.00 -7.59 13.64
CA ASP A 40 26.77 -8.84 13.86
C ASP A 40 27.01 -9.12 15.34
N THR A 41 27.03 -8.07 16.18
CA THR A 41 27.17 -8.24 17.64
C THR A 41 25.86 -8.61 18.33
N GLY A 42 24.73 -8.64 17.63
CA GLY A 42 23.41 -8.88 18.20
C GLY A 42 22.96 -7.77 19.15
N ALA A 43 23.39 -6.52 18.93
CA ALA A 43 23.07 -5.39 19.82
C ALA A 43 21.56 -5.07 19.79
N SER A 44 20.84 -5.50 20.81
CA SER A 44 19.37 -5.38 20.93
C SER A 44 18.89 -4.19 21.77
N THR A 45 19.81 -3.33 22.22
CA THR A 45 19.50 -2.12 23.00
C THR A 45 20.20 -0.89 22.43
N MET A 46 19.58 0.28 22.56
CA MET A 46 20.14 1.55 22.10
C MET A 46 21.53 1.84 22.68
N SER A 47 21.77 1.51 23.97
CA SER A 47 23.05 1.72 24.62
C SER A 47 24.16 0.84 24.02
N ALA A 48 23.85 -0.45 23.79
CA ALA A 48 24.81 -1.37 23.19
C ALA A 48 25.20 -0.93 21.77
N VAL A 49 24.23 -0.51 20.97
CA VAL A 49 24.50 0.04 19.64
C VAL A 49 25.34 1.32 19.73
N SER A 50 25.02 2.21 20.66
CA SER A 50 25.76 3.47 20.84
C SER A 50 27.25 3.22 21.15
N ASP A 51 27.57 2.24 21.99
CA ASP A 51 28.96 1.89 22.34
C ASP A 51 29.72 1.40 21.10
N ILE A 52 29.06 0.65 20.21
CA ILE A 52 29.64 0.12 18.99
C ILE A 52 29.85 1.20 17.93
N VAL A 53 28.82 2.07 17.70
CA VAL A 53 28.86 3.05 16.62
C VAL A 53 29.59 4.34 16.98
N THR A 54 29.91 4.56 18.25
CA THR A 54 30.65 5.77 18.71
C THR A 54 31.97 5.99 17.98
N PRO A 55 32.83 4.99 17.74
CA PRO A 55 34.12 5.16 17.06
C PRO A 55 34.00 5.52 15.56
N TYR A 56 32.87 5.26 14.94
CA TYR A 56 32.67 5.55 13.51
C TYR A 56 32.55 7.05 13.26
N ASP A 57 33.17 7.53 12.21
CA ASP A 57 33.11 8.95 11.82
C ASP A 57 31.80 9.27 11.11
N LEU A 58 30.72 9.29 11.89
CA LEU A 58 29.34 9.56 11.46
C LEU A 58 28.78 10.79 12.18
N PRO A 59 27.89 11.56 11.50
CA PRO A 59 27.19 12.64 12.17
C PRO A 59 26.26 12.07 13.26
N TYR A 60 25.98 12.90 14.27
CA TYR A 60 25.16 12.51 15.40
C TYR A 60 23.81 11.94 14.99
N GLN A 61 23.17 12.54 13.98
CA GLN A 61 21.86 12.13 13.45
C GLN A 61 21.86 10.70 12.88
N ALA A 62 22.97 10.30 12.26
CA ALA A 62 23.16 8.94 11.75
C ALA A 62 23.40 7.93 12.90
N LYS A 63 24.24 8.28 13.87
CA LYS A 63 24.48 7.45 15.06
C LYS A 63 23.20 7.23 15.87
N ALA A 64 22.43 8.31 16.08
CA ALA A 64 21.15 8.24 16.77
C ALA A 64 20.12 7.38 16.02
N ALA A 65 20.11 7.48 14.69
CA ALA A 65 19.24 6.62 13.86
C ALA A 65 19.64 5.14 13.98
N LEU A 66 20.94 4.80 13.97
CA LEU A 66 21.41 3.42 14.19
C LEU A 66 20.99 2.89 15.55
N CYS A 67 21.10 3.71 16.63
CA CYS A 67 20.68 3.33 17.96
C CYS A 67 19.18 2.98 18.05
N ASN A 68 18.34 3.61 17.22
CA ASN A 68 16.92 3.30 17.14
C ASN A 68 16.64 2.10 16.25
N TYR A 69 17.35 1.96 15.14
CA TYR A 69 17.03 1.02 14.06
C TYR A 69 17.56 -0.40 14.32
N VAL A 70 18.83 -0.56 14.76
CA VAL A 70 19.43 -1.88 14.97
C VAL A 70 18.66 -2.74 16.00
N PRO A 71 18.21 -2.20 17.17
CA PRO A 71 17.38 -2.98 18.07
C PRO A 71 16.06 -3.45 17.45
N GLN A 72 15.47 -2.69 16.50
CA GLN A 72 14.25 -3.10 15.81
C GLN A 72 14.51 -4.27 14.85
N LEU A 73 15.67 -4.32 14.19
CA LEU A 73 16.07 -5.44 13.34
C LEU A 73 16.05 -6.76 14.13
N HIS A 74 16.59 -6.77 15.35
CA HIS A 74 16.65 -7.97 16.17
C HIS A 74 15.36 -8.28 16.94
N ASN A 75 14.70 -7.25 17.48
CA ASN A 75 13.57 -7.45 18.41
C ASN A 75 12.20 -7.45 17.73
N THR A 76 12.06 -6.74 16.61
CA THR A 76 10.77 -6.54 15.94
C THR A 76 10.69 -7.28 14.60
N TYR A 77 11.77 -7.24 13.84
CA TYR A 77 11.80 -7.83 12.49
C TYR A 77 12.45 -9.21 12.46
N ASP A 78 13.13 -9.64 13.52
CA ASP A 78 13.84 -10.92 13.62
C ASP A 78 14.72 -11.17 12.38
N ALA A 79 15.49 -10.15 12.00
CA ALA A 79 16.31 -10.19 10.80
C ALA A 79 17.52 -11.10 11.01
N GLU A 80 17.73 -12.02 10.08
CA GLU A 80 18.88 -12.94 10.07
C GLU A 80 20.07 -12.35 9.30
N GLU A 81 19.79 -11.57 8.27
CA GLU A 81 20.79 -10.94 7.39
C GLU A 81 20.43 -9.49 7.08
N LEU A 82 21.41 -8.69 6.70
CA LEU A 82 21.24 -7.33 6.23
C LEU A 82 21.35 -7.27 4.70
N ASP A 83 20.51 -6.45 4.09
CA ASP A 83 20.62 -6.13 2.67
C ASP A 83 21.88 -5.27 2.40
N ASP A 84 22.60 -5.57 1.33
CA ASP A 84 23.81 -4.85 0.95
C ASP A 84 23.58 -3.38 0.55
N ASP A 85 22.33 -3.02 0.20
CA ASP A 85 21.95 -1.70 -0.29
C ASP A 85 21.27 -0.80 0.77
N HIS A 86 21.44 -1.11 2.06
CA HIS A 86 20.85 -0.34 3.14
C HIS A 86 21.08 1.17 2.98
N PRO A 87 20.01 1.99 3.09
CA PRO A 87 20.13 3.44 3.03
C PRO A 87 20.77 4.00 4.31
N VAL A 88 21.43 5.14 4.21
CA VAL A 88 21.77 5.93 5.39
C VAL A 88 20.46 6.45 6.00
N ARG A 89 20.21 6.14 7.26
CA ARG A 89 19.10 6.66 8.04
C ARG A 89 19.58 7.80 8.93
N LEU A 90 18.80 8.85 8.99
CA LEU A 90 19.07 10.03 9.79
C LEU A 90 17.81 10.38 10.60
N THR A 91 17.99 10.84 11.82
CA THR A 91 16.85 11.34 12.62
C THR A 91 16.30 12.65 12.02
N ASN A 92 15.12 13.05 12.45
CA ASN A 92 14.47 14.32 12.08
C ASN A 92 15.34 15.56 12.32
N GLN A 93 16.34 15.49 13.20
CA GLN A 93 17.30 16.59 13.41
C GLN A 93 18.22 16.87 12.20
N ALA A 94 18.17 16.02 11.17
CA ALA A 94 18.85 16.27 9.88
C ALA A 94 17.95 17.02 8.88
N ALA A 95 16.73 17.37 9.25
CA ALA A 95 15.74 18.02 8.38
C ALA A 95 15.97 19.54 8.34
N GLU A 96 17.11 19.95 7.81
CA GLU A 96 17.40 21.37 7.57
C GLU A 96 17.31 21.63 6.06
N PHE A 97 16.16 22.17 5.63
CA PHE A 97 15.83 22.48 4.25
C PHE A 97 15.72 23.99 4.06
N ASP A 98 16.03 24.47 2.86
CA ASP A 98 15.89 25.86 2.49
C ASP A 98 15.28 25.97 1.08
N HIS A 99 14.48 27.00 0.87
CA HIS A 99 13.83 27.30 -0.39
C HIS A 99 14.16 28.72 -0.86
N SER A 100 14.42 28.86 -2.17
CA SER A 100 14.55 30.16 -2.82
C SER A 100 14.17 30.04 -4.31
N ALA A 101 13.16 30.81 -4.71
CA ALA A 101 12.69 30.87 -6.09
C ALA A 101 13.71 31.45 -7.09
N ASP A 102 14.77 32.10 -6.61
CA ASP A 102 15.82 32.68 -7.45
C ASP A 102 16.89 31.67 -7.91
N ARG A 103 16.76 30.41 -7.49
CA ARG A 103 17.72 29.33 -7.81
C ARG A 103 17.20 28.44 -8.93
N ASP A 104 18.09 27.85 -9.73
CA ASP A 104 17.76 26.82 -10.73
C ASP A 104 17.12 25.57 -10.09
N TYR A 105 17.49 25.28 -8.85
CA TYR A 105 16.89 24.28 -7.97
C TYR A 105 16.42 24.99 -6.72
N GLU A 106 15.14 25.20 -6.59
CA GLU A 106 14.55 26.04 -5.55
C GLU A 106 14.76 25.48 -4.14
N PHE A 107 14.75 24.15 -4.00
CA PHE A 107 14.94 23.48 -2.72
C PHE A 107 16.36 22.98 -2.53
N THR A 108 16.88 23.12 -1.31
CA THR A 108 18.18 22.61 -0.92
C THR A 108 18.11 21.91 0.44
N TRP A 109 18.99 20.97 0.68
CA TRP A 109 19.12 20.24 1.94
C TRP A 109 20.51 20.44 2.54
N TRP A 110 20.58 20.71 3.85
CA TRP A 110 21.81 20.78 4.63
C TRP A 110 22.23 19.39 5.05
N VAL A 111 23.20 18.81 4.36
CA VAL A 111 23.67 17.45 4.58
C VAL A 111 24.56 17.42 5.82
N PRO A 112 24.14 16.71 6.90
CA PRO A 112 24.96 16.58 8.08
C PRO A 112 26.21 15.73 7.79
N GLN A 113 27.35 16.18 8.32
CA GLN A 113 28.63 15.50 8.21
C GLN A 113 29.30 15.42 9.59
N PRO A 114 30.21 14.47 9.83
CA PRO A 114 31.01 14.46 11.05
C PRO A 114 31.91 15.69 11.12
N GLY A 115 32.05 16.24 12.33
CA GLY A 115 32.91 17.39 12.59
C GLY A 115 32.21 18.75 12.41
N ARG A 116 32.82 19.80 12.99
CA ARG A 116 32.29 21.16 12.91
C ARG A 116 32.62 21.80 11.58
N GLY A 117 31.60 22.41 10.92
CA GLY A 117 31.78 23.16 9.68
C GLY A 117 32.04 22.30 8.44
N THR A 118 31.81 21.02 8.52
CA THR A 118 31.97 20.06 7.40
C THR A 118 30.71 19.83 6.60
N ASN A 119 29.55 20.22 7.15
CA ASN A 119 28.24 20.14 6.50
C ASN A 119 28.20 20.98 5.21
N PHE A 120 27.31 20.61 4.30
CA PHE A 120 27.17 21.34 3.02
C PHE A 120 25.74 21.29 2.51
N TRP A 121 25.34 22.36 1.79
CA TRP A 121 24.08 22.38 1.08
C TRP A 121 24.16 21.58 -0.22
N ILE A 122 23.06 20.84 -0.54
CA ILE A 122 22.90 20.16 -1.80
C ILE A 122 21.55 20.53 -2.42
N PRO A 123 21.52 20.93 -3.72
CA PRO A 123 20.27 21.21 -4.40
C PRO A 123 19.46 19.94 -4.67
N LEU A 124 18.14 20.04 -4.54
CA LEU A 124 17.19 18.96 -4.70
C LEU A 124 16.35 19.13 -5.97
N ARG A 125 16.10 18.03 -6.65
CA ARG A 125 15.04 17.90 -7.66
C ARG A 125 13.88 17.21 -7.01
N ILE A 126 12.83 17.95 -6.75
CA ILE A 126 11.62 17.44 -6.11
C ILE A 126 10.61 16.92 -7.16
N ASN A 127 9.65 16.13 -6.72
CA ASN A 127 8.47 15.81 -7.52
C ASN A 127 7.50 17.01 -7.46
N PRO A 128 7.09 17.61 -8.60
CA PRO A 128 6.14 18.73 -8.61
C PRO A 128 4.82 18.43 -7.89
N GLU A 129 4.36 17.18 -7.87
CA GLU A 129 3.15 16.78 -7.16
C GLU A 129 3.28 16.85 -5.62
N GLN A 130 4.51 16.90 -5.12
CA GLN A 130 4.83 17.00 -3.70
C GLN A 130 5.31 18.40 -3.29
N GLU A 131 5.32 19.35 -4.21
CA GLU A 131 5.90 20.68 -3.99
C GLU A 131 5.26 21.42 -2.81
N ALA A 132 3.94 21.37 -2.67
CA ALA A 132 3.23 21.97 -1.55
C ALA A 132 3.74 21.44 -0.20
N LEU A 133 3.92 20.13 -0.06
CA LEU A 133 4.45 19.54 1.19
C LEU A 133 5.93 19.86 1.43
N TRP A 134 6.72 20.12 0.38
CA TRP A 134 8.08 20.63 0.54
C TRP A 134 8.08 22.07 1.07
N HIS A 135 7.12 22.89 0.65
CA HIS A 135 6.92 24.23 1.22
C HIS A 135 6.49 24.15 2.69
N ASP A 136 5.52 23.29 3.02
CA ASP A 136 5.07 23.08 4.40
C ASP A 136 6.20 22.58 5.30
N LEU A 137 7.11 21.76 4.76
CA LEU A 137 8.29 21.30 5.49
C LEU A 137 9.30 22.41 5.77
N VAL A 138 9.52 23.31 4.82
CA VAL A 138 10.42 24.46 4.97
C VAL A 138 9.82 25.53 5.91
N SER A 139 8.50 25.74 5.87
CA SER A 139 7.78 26.66 6.76
C SER A 139 7.48 26.12 8.16
N GLU A 140 7.85 24.86 8.43
CA GLU A 140 7.56 24.13 9.68
C GLU A 140 6.06 23.86 9.92
N ASP A 141 5.22 23.98 8.90
CA ASP A 141 3.79 23.58 8.95
C ASP A 141 3.64 22.07 8.90
N ALA A 142 4.59 21.35 8.33
CA ALA A 142 4.73 19.91 8.38
C ALA A 142 5.97 19.52 9.21
N LYS A 143 5.88 18.39 9.93
CA LYS A 143 6.98 17.89 10.77
C LYS A 143 7.78 16.84 10.03
N ALA A 144 9.11 17.01 9.99
CA ALA A 144 9.99 15.96 9.49
C ALA A 144 10.10 14.80 10.49
N GLY A 145 10.01 13.60 9.98
CA GLY A 145 10.37 12.36 10.67
C GLY A 145 11.76 11.84 10.25
N GLU A 146 11.85 10.54 9.97
CA GLU A 146 13.09 9.93 9.51
C GLU A 146 13.47 10.40 8.10
N ILE A 147 14.77 10.60 7.90
CA ILE A 147 15.35 10.87 6.58
C ILE A 147 16.18 9.66 6.14
N ARG A 148 16.00 9.23 4.90
CA ARG A 148 16.78 8.16 4.29
C ARG A 148 17.49 8.66 3.04
N LEU A 149 18.80 8.41 2.99
CA LEU A 149 19.63 8.73 1.84
C LEU A 149 20.11 7.42 1.20
N GLN A 150 19.78 7.24 -0.07
CA GLN A 150 20.12 6.03 -0.83
C GLN A 150 20.82 6.39 -2.12
N LYS A 151 21.78 5.56 -2.53
CA LYS A 151 22.41 5.65 -3.84
C LYS A 151 21.76 4.63 -4.77
N HIS A 152 21.05 5.12 -5.77
CA HIS A 152 20.48 4.26 -6.79
C HIS A 152 21.22 4.47 -8.12
N ARG A 153 22.04 3.49 -8.54
CA ARG A 153 22.94 3.58 -9.68
C ARG A 153 23.93 4.77 -9.52
N GLN A 154 23.78 5.83 -10.32
CA GLN A 154 24.61 7.05 -10.24
C GLN A 154 23.91 8.22 -9.53
N ASN A 155 22.67 8.06 -9.15
CA ASN A 155 21.87 9.11 -8.53
C ASN A 155 21.74 8.90 -7.02
N TRP A 156 21.73 10.00 -6.29
CA TRP A 156 21.35 10.02 -4.88
C TRP A 156 19.87 10.34 -4.75
N VAL A 157 19.18 9.57 -3.95
CA VAL A 157 17.75 9.72 -3.66
C VAL A 157 17.59 10.00 -2.18
N LEU A 158 16.83 11.03 -1.88
CA LEU A 158 16.45 11.43 -0.53
C LEU A 158 14.98 11.08 -0.32
N HIS A 159 14.68 10.38 0.75
CA HIS A 159 13.33 10.17 1.24
C HIS A 159 13.19 10.87 2.58
N VAL A 160 12.17 11.67 2.74
CA VAL A 160 11.86 12.39 3.97
C VAL A 160 10.46 12.00 4.41
N THR A 161 10.35 11.36 5.56
CA THR A 161 9.05 11.12 6.17
C THR A 161 8.54 12.44 6.74
N VAL A 162 7.31 12.82 6.41
CA VAL A 162 6.67 14.04 6.92
C VAL A 162 5.33 13.72 7.54
N GLU A 163 5.03 14.36 8.66
CA GLU A 163 3.74 14.36 9.32
C GLU A 163 3.13 15.75 9.19
N TYR A 164 1.91 15.82 8.69
CA TYR A 164 1.18 17.08 8.55
C TYR A 164 -0.26 16.91 9.05
N PRO A 165 -0.84 17.98 9.62
CA PRO A 165 -2.23 17.94 10.07
C PRO A 165 -3.18 17.90 8.88
N VAL A 166 -4.20 17.08 8.96
CA VAL A 166 -5.35 17.10 8.04
C VAL A 166 -6.61 17.39 8.83
N GLU A 167 -7.51 18.13 8.20
CA GLU A 167 -8.86 18.25 8.72
C GLU A 167 -9.57 16.90 8.52
N GLU A 168 -10.22 16.39 9.56
CA GLU A 168 -11.04 15.19 9.40
C GLU A 168 -12.13 15.52 8.37
N PRO A 169 -12.20 14.73 7.29
CA PRO A 169 -13.29 14.87 6.35
C PRO A 169 -14.61 14.61 7.10
N THR A 170 -15.50 15.57 7.10
CA THR A 170 -16.81 15.44 7.75
C THR A 170 -17.88 15.22 6.71
N THR A 171 -18.79 14.29 6.98
CA THR A 171 -20.00 14.10 6.19
C THR A 171 -21.09 15.02 6.72
N ASP A 172 -21.02 16.31 6.42
CA ASP A 172 -22.05 17.26 6.77
C ASP A 172 -23.09 17.40 5.64
N GLY A 173 -24.33 17.05 5.91
CA GLY A 173 -25.46 17.29 5.00
C GLY A 173 -25.71 16.19 3.96
N ASP A 174 -26.13 16.57 2.77
CA ASP A 174 -26.45 15.66 1.66
C ASP A 174 -25.19 15.10 1.01
N ALA A 175 -24.61 14.05 1.62
CA ALA A 175 -23.44 13.37 1.07
C ALA A 175 -23.77 12.62 -0.23
N THR A 176 -22.87 12.71 -1.22
CA THR A 176 -22.93 11.88 -2.42
C THR A 176 -22.05 10.64 -2.23
N TYR A 177 -22.67 9.49 -2.03
CA TYR A 177 -21.94 8.24 -1.89
C TYR A 177 -21.46 7.72 -3.24
N VAL A 178 -20.14 7.53 -3.35
CA VAL A 178 -19.43 7.06 -4.54
C VAL A 178 -18.90 5.66 -4.26
N GLY A 179 -19.61 4.64 -4.72
CA GLY A 179 -19.18 3.25 -4.55
C GLY A 179 -18.11 2.86 -5.56
N LEU A 180 -17.06 2.21 -5.07
CA LEU A 180 -15.96 1.70 -5.88
C LEU A 180 -15.86 0.18 -5.71
N ASP A 181 -16.16 -0.56 -6.78
CA ASP A 181 -15.91 -2.01 -6.89
C ASP A 181 -14.52 -2.24 -7.47
N ILE A 182 -13.68 -2.98 -6.75
CA ILE A 182 -12.29 -3.28 -7.15
C ILE A 182 -12.23 -4.71 -7.66
N GLY A 183 -11.82 -4.86 -8.92
CA GLY A 183 -11.82 -6.15 -9.60
C GLY A 183 -10.62 -6.42 -10.50
N GLU A 184 -10.57 -7.60 -11.11
CA GLU A 184 -9.48 -8.00 -12.02
C GLU A 184 -9.68 -7.51 -13.44
N THR A 185 -10.91 -7.53 -13.95
CA THR A 185 -11.25 -7.14 -15.34
C THR A 185 -11.35 -5.64 -15.48
N ALA A 186 -12.09 -5.00 -14.60
CA ALA A 186 -11.98 -3.60 -14.29
C ALA A 186 -11.21 -3.47 -12.98
N LEU A 187 -10.13 -2.69 -12.96
CA LEU A 187 -9.41 -2.42 -11.71
C LEU A 187 -10.31 -1.70 -10.72
N ILE A 188 -11.10 -0.77 -11.22
CA ILE A 188 -12.07 0.01 -10.45
C ILE A 188 -13.29 0.22 -11.34
N THR A 189 -14.45 -0.10 -10.82
CA THR A 189 -15.73 0.35 -11.35
C THR A 189 -16.38 1.22 -10.31
N GLY A 190 -16.70 2.47 -10.65
CA GLY A 190 -17.32 3.43 -9.76
C GLY A 190 -18.68 3.86 -10.24
N CYS A 191 -19.56 4.20 -9.32
CA CYS A 191 -20.76 4.97 -9.61
C CYS A 191 -21.17 5.81 -8.41
N ALA A 192 -21.76 6.96 -8.65
CA ALA A 192 -22.42 7.75 -7.63
C ALA A 192 -23.91 7.36 -7.53
N LEU A 193 -24.49 7.53 -6.35
CA LEU A 193 -25.93 7.39 -6.14
C LEU A 193 -26.58 8.76 -6.08
N LYS A 194 -27.48 9.02 -7.03
CA LYS A 194 -28.32 10.23 -7.03
C LYS A 194 -29.79 9.83 -6.95
N GLY A 195 -30.45 10.25 -5.88
CA GLY A 195 -31.82 9.84 -5.64
C GLY A 195 -32.05 8.32 -5.60
N GLY A 196 -31.02 7.58 -5.18
CA GLY A 196 -31.03 6.12 -5.11
C GLY A 196 -30.76 5.39 -6.42
N SER A 197 -30.52 6.08 -7.52
CA SER A 197 -30.18 5.49 -8.83
C SER A 197 -28.70 5.66 -9.14
N PRO A 198 -28.06 4.62 -9.74
CA PRO A 198 -26.68 4.73 -10.21
C PRO A 198 -26.55 5.78 -11.30
N THR A 199 -25.61 6.70 -11.15
CA THR A 199 -25.30 7.75 -12.13
C THR A 199 -23.82 7.81 -12.41
N ASP A 200 -23.48 8.38 -13.56
CA ASP A 200 -22.13 8.75 -13.97
C ASP A 200 -21.10 7.61 -13.80
N PRO A 201 -21.31 6.45 -14.43
CA PRO A 201 -20.44 5.29 -14.23
C PRO A 201 -19.02 5.57 -14.66
N PHE A 202 -18.06 5.13 -13.84
CA PHE A 202 -16.63 5.19 -14.08
C PHE A 202 -16.05 3.79 -14.19
N VAL A 203 -15.15 3.57 -15.15
CA VAL A 203 -14.46 2.27 -15.31
C VAL A 203 -12.98 2.48 -15.62
N CYS A 204 -12.14 1.97 -14.75
CA CYS A 204 -10.70 1.86 -14.96
C CYS A 204 -10.35 0.42 -15.38
N SER A 205 -9.83 0.23 -16.59
CA SER A 205 -9.55 -1.11 -17.14
C SER A 205 -8.41 -1.83 -16.42
N GLY A 206 -8.62 -3.10 -16.05
CA GLY A 206 -7.60 -4.00 -15.50
C GLY A 206 -6.75 -4.74 -16.55
N SER A 207 -7.05 -4.59 -17.84
CA SER A 207 -6.44 -5.38 -18.91
C SER A 207 -4.92 -5.32 -18.93
N ARG A 208 -4.33 -4.13 -18.73
CA ARG A 208 -2.87 -3.94 -18.72
C ARG A 208 -2.21 -4.58 -17.50
N ALA A 209 -2.81 -4.45 -16.32
CA ALA A 209 -2.32 -5.09 -15.09
C ALA A 209 -2.35 -6.61 -15.22
N LYS A 210 -3.44 -7.17 -15.78
CA LYS A 210 -3.58 -8.60 -16.06
C LYS A 210 -2.52 -9.09 -17.05
N GLN A 211 -2.29 -8.34 -18.12
CA GLN A 211 -1.26 -8.66 -19.11
C GLN A 211 0.14 -8.66 -18.48
N LEU A 212 0.51 -7.61 -17.73
CA LEU A 212 1.81 -7.50 -17.07
C LEU A 212 2.05 -8.66 -16.08
N ARG A 213 1.05 -9.03 -15.29
CA ARG A 213 1.16 -10.19 -14.38
C ARG A 213 1.43 -11.49 -15.12
N LYS A 214 0.74 -11.71 -16.24
CA LYS A 214 0.96 -12.89 -17.09
C LYS A 214 2.37 -12.89 -17.71
N GLU A 215 2.82 -11.74 -18.20
CA GLU A 215 4.17 -11.57 -18.75
C GLU A 215 5.24 -11.79 -17.70
N MET A 216 5.08 -11.22 -16.49
CA MET A 216 5.96 -11.41 -15.34
C MET A 216 6.09 -12.90 -14.99
N HIS A 217 4.98 -13.57 -14.75
CA HIS A 217 4.97 -15.00 -14.40
C HIS A 217 5.68 -15.84 -15.48
N THR A 218 5.38 -15.60 -16.76
CA THR A 218 6.00 -16.34 -17.86
C THR A 218 7.50 -16.06 -17.96
N THR A 219 7.92 -14.81 -17.75
CA THR A 219 9.32 -14.39 -17.85
C THR A 219 10.13 -14.95 -16.68
N LEU A 220 9.65 -14.81 -15.45
CA LEU A 220 10.33 -15.31 -14.26
C LEU A 220 10.47 -16.83 -14.31
N LYS A 221 9.41 -17.55 -14.66
CA LYS A 221 9.46 -19.01 -14.84
C LYS A 221 10.51 -19.44 -15.85
N ARG A 222 10.60 -18.77 -17.01
CA ARG A 222 11.63 -19.07 -18.03
C ARG A 222 13.05 -18.78 -17.56
N LEU A 223 13.24 -17.76 -16.75
CA LEU A 223 14.56 -17.44 -16.18
C LEU A 223 14.96 -18.49 -15.15
N GLN A 224 14.05 -18.92 -14.30
CA GLN A 224 14.27 -20.00 -13.33
C GLN A 224 14.56 -21.35 -14.02
N GLU A 225 13.79 -21.73 -15.05
CA GLU A 225 14.01 -22.97 -15.82
C GLU A 225 15.37 -22.99 -16.56
N ARG A 226 16.05 -21.83 -16.72
CA ARG A 226 17.35 -21.70 -17.39
C ARG A 226 18.49 -21.46 -16.41
N ASP A 227 18.24 -21.61 -15.11
CA ASP A 227 19.21 -21.32 -14.05
C ASP A 227 19.88 -19.93 -14.24
N ALA A 228 19.07 -18.93 -14.62
CA ALA A 228 19.56 -17.57 -14.80
C ALA A 228 20.07 -17.04 -13.45
N ALA A 229 21.14 -16.23 -13.49
CA ALA A 229 21.66 -15.60 -12.29
C ALA A 229 20.57 -14.80 -11.57
N GLU A 230 20.54 -14.88 -10.24
CA GLU A 230 19.51 -14.31 -9.35
C GLU A 230 19.28 -12.82 -9.61
N TRP A 231 20.35 -12.02 -9.75
CA TRP A 231 20.25 -10.60 -10.06
C TRP A 231 19.44 -10.30 -11.34
N ARG A 232 19.37 -11.23 -12.31
CA ARG A 232 18.53 -11.08 -13.52
C ARG A 232 17.07 -11.34 -13.25
N ILE A 233 16.79 -12.27 -12.35
CA ILE A 233 15.43 -12.60 -11.92
C ILE A 233 14.88 -11.38 -11.16
N ASP A 234 15.67 -10.84 -10.23
CA ASP A 234 15.33 -9.67 -9.42
C ASP A 234 15.13 -8.42 -10.28
N GLU A 235 16.06 -8.13 -11.22
CA GLU A 235 15.90 -7.00 -12.15
C GLU A 235 14.58 -7.07 -12.93
N ARG A 236 14.17 -8.28 -13.36
CA ARG A 236 12.92 -8.46 -14.09
C ARG A 236 11.71 -8.39 -13.18
N PHE A 237 11.82 -8.94 -11.99
CA PHE A 237 10.76 -8.82 -10.98
C PHE A 237 10.50 -7.36 -10.64
N ASP A 238 11.53 -6.58 -10.32
CA ASP A 238 11.44 -5.16 -10.03
C ASP A 238 10.84 -4.34 -11.18
N HIS A 239 11.25 -4.65 -12.41
CA HIS A 239 10.68 -3.99 -13.59
C HIS A 239 9.16 -4.17 -13.68
N TYR A 240 8.65 -5.39 -13.46
CA TYR A 240 7.22 -5.66 -13.50
C TYR A 240 6.50 -5.07 -12.29
N GLN A 241 7.09 -5.14 -11.11
CA GLN A 241 6.55 -4.54 -9.89
C GLN A 241 6.41 -3.02 -10.02
N ASN A 242 7.42 -2.35 -10.56
CA ASN A 242 7.37 -0.92 -10.81
C ASN A 242 6.27 -0.55 -11.81
N ALA A 243 6.09 -1.33 -12.88
CA ALA A 243 5.03 -1.11 -13.85
C ALA A 243 3.62 -1.35 -13.27
N LEU A 244 3.45 -2.36 -12.40
CA LEU A 244 2.20 -2.60 -11.70
C LEU A 244 1.91 -1.50 -10.66
N THR A 245 2.94 -1.02 -9.99
CA THR A 245 2.84 0.12 -9.06
C THR A 245 2.36 1.38 -9.79
N ASP A 246 2.93 1.71 -10.94
CA ASP A 246 2.51 2.85 -11.76
C ASP A 246 1.01 2.75 -12.16
N ILE A 247 0.54 1.56 -12.50
CA ILE A 247 -0.88 1.33 -12.79
C ILE A 247 -1.75 1.58 -11.56
N VAL A 248 -1.35 1.08 -10.39
CA VAL A 248 -2.08 1.30 -9.12
C VAL A 248 -2.13 2.79 -8.77
N GLU A 249 -1.00 3.50 -8.92
CA GLU A 249 -0.93 4.94 -8.65
C GLU A 249 -1.85 5.75 -9.57
N LYS A 250 -1.89 5.41 -10.87
CA LYS A 250 -2.78 6.06 -11.85
C LYS A 250 -4.24 5.73 -11.61
N ALA A 251 -4.56 4.47 -11.34
CA ALA A 251 -5.93 4.05 -11.08
C ALA A 251 -6.51 4.68 -9.81
N SER A 252 -5.74 4.70 -8.72
CA SER A 252 -6.17 5.32 -7.46
C SER A 252 -6.36 6.83 -7.61
N ARG A 253 -5.52 7.52 -8.39
CA ARG A 253 -5.72 8.94 -8.71
C ARG A 253 -7.01 9.17 -9.48
N GLN A 254 -7.26 8.40 -10.55
CA GLN A 254 -8.48 8.51 -11.35
C GLN A 254 -9.74 8.27 -10.52
N ALA A 255 -9.70 7.35 -9.54
CA ALA A 255 -10.83 7.11 -8.65
C ALA A 255 -11.13 8.31 -7.76
N VAL A 256 -10.11 8.97 -7.23
CA VAL A 256 -10.30 10.17 -6.38
C VAL A 256 -10.71 11.38 -7.22
N GLU A 257 -10.11 11.59 -8.40
CA GLU A 257 -10.52 12.63 -9.35
C GLU A 257 -11.97 12.43 -9.81
N TYR A 258 -12.41 11.19 -9.96
CA TYR A 258 -13.81 10.87 -10.23
C TYR A 258 -14.71 11.24 -9.05
N ALA A 259 -14.33 10.91 -7.82
CA ALA A 259 -15.09 11.26 -6.62
C ALA A 259 -15.19 12.80 -6.44
N GLN A 260 -14.13 13.54 -6.73
CA GLN A 260 -14.10 15.01 -6.63
C GLN A 260 -15.08 15.74 -7.58
N GLN A 261 -15.67 15.04 -8.57
CA GLN A 261 -16.65 15.63 -9.48
C GLN A 261 -18.02 15.81 -8.81
N PHE A 262 -18.24 15.20 -7.66
CA PHE A 262 -19.50 15.25 -6.94
C PHE A 262 -19.43 16.23 -5.77
N GLU A 263 -20.61 16.72 -5.39
CA GLU A 263 -20.76 17.57 -4.22
C GLU A 263 -20.76 16.73 -2.95
N ASN A 264 -19.97 17.10 -1.95
CA ASN A 264 -19.79 16.38 -0.68
C ASN A 264 -19.58 14.85 -0.87
N PRO A 265 -18.57 14.42 -1.64
CA PRO A 265 -18.40 13.01 -1.94
C PRO A 265 -17.93 12.21 -0.73
N VAL A 266 -18.43 10.99 -0.61
CA VAL A 266 -17.93 9.96 0.30
C VAL A 266 -17.57 8.74 -0.54
N VAL A 267 -16.32 8.34 -0.54
CA VAL A 267 -15.88 7.12 -1.21
C VAL A 267 -16.23 5.91 -0.37
N VAL A 268 -16.87 4.93 -0.99
CA VAL A 268 -17.27 3.68 -0.34
C VAL A 268 -16.61 2.50 -1.02
N MET A 269 -15.93 1.66 -0.25
CA MET A 269 -15.27 0.44 -0.73
C MET A 269 -15.68 -0.78 0.12
N GLU A 270 -15.48 -1.96 -0.43
CA GLU A 270 -15.68 -3.19 0.34
C GLU A 270 -14.53 -3.41 1.34
N ASP A 271 -14.86 -3.90 2.55
CA ASP A 271 -13.86 -4.40 3.49
C ASP A 271 -13.34 -5.76 3.02
N LEU A 272 -12.17 -5.76 2.40
CA LEU A 272 -11.51 -6.97 1.89
C LEU A 272 -10.60 -7.64 2.94
N THR A 273 -10.62 -7.23 4.19
CA THR A 273 -9.73 -7.77 5.24
C THR A 273 -9.96 -9.26 5.45
N TYR A 274 -11.21 -9.71 5.45
CA TYR A 274 -11.59 -11.11 5.65
C TYR A 274 -11.40 -12.00 4.40
N ILE A 275 -11.34 -11.44 3.21
CA ILE A 275 -11.11 -12.21 1.98
C ILE A 275 -9.70 -12.80 1.96
N ARG A 276 -8.75 -12.20 2.67
CA ARG A 276 -7.38 -12.72 2.80
C ARG A 276 -7.29 -14.06 3.52
N GLU A 277 -8.21 -14.32 4.43
CA GLU A 277 -8.21 -15.54 5.26
C GLU A 277 -8.96 -16.71 4.60
N SER A 278 -9.92 -16.44 3.70
CA SER A 278 -10.82 -17.44 3.14
C SER A 278 -10.43 -17.97 1.76
N LEU A 279 -9.40 -17.42 1.12
CA LEU A 279 -8.97 -17.86 -0.21
C LEU A 279 -8.10 -19.13 -0.15
N ASP A 280 -8.74 -20.28 -0.07
CA ASP A 280 -8.10 -21.61 -0.20
C ASP A 280 -7.98 -22.01 -1.68
N TYR A 281 -6.96 -21.51 -2.38
CA TYR A 281 -6.71 -21.85 -3.79
C TYR A 281 -5.26 -22.29 -4.02
N GLY A 282 -5.10 -23.40 -4.76
CA GLY A 282 -3.94 -24.27 -4.91
C GLY A 282 -2.68 -23.72 -5.60
N GLU A 283 -2.50 -22.44 -5.86
CA GLU A 283 -1.26 -21.91 -6.44
C GLU A 283 -0.76 -20.66 -5.68
N TYR A 284 0.16 -20.87 -4.78
CA TYR A 284 0.71 -19.92 -3.80
C TYR A 284 1.18 -18.58 -4.38
N MET A 285 1.79 -18.56 -5.55
CA MET A 285 2.31 -17.33 -6.17
C MET A 285 1.20 -16.43 -6.77
N ASN A 286 0.19 -17.01 -7.40
CA ASN A 286 -0.89 -16.25 -8.02
C ASN A 286 -1.75 -15.51 -6.98
N ARG A 287 -2.01 -16.12 -5.84
CA ARG A 287 -2.77 -15.54 -4.73
C ARG A 287 -2.09 -14.33 -4.13
N ARG A 288 -0.80 -14.46 -3.82
CA ARG A 288 -0.02 -13.39 -3.17
C ARG A 288 0.07 -12.13 -4.04
N LEU A 289 0.13 -12.29 -5.37
CA LEU A 289 0.17 -11.18 -6.30
C LEU A 289 -1.21 -10.52 -6.52
N HIS A 290 -2.30 -11.29 -6.47
CA HIS A 290 -3.66 -10.76 -6.62
C HIS A 290 -4.13 -9.99 -5.37
N SER A 291 -4.05 -10.62 -4.20
CA SER A 291 -4.48 -9.98 -2.95
C SER A 291 -3.66 -8.75 -2.59
N TRP A 292 -2.36 -8.77 -2.90
CA TRP A 292 -1.46 -7.64 -2.67
C TRP A 292 -1.82 -6.42 -3.54
N ALA A 293 -2.14 -6.63 -4.82
CA ALA A 293 -2.47 -5.53 -5.73
C ALA A 293 -3.78 -4.82 -5.34
N PHE A 294 -4.80 -5.57 -4.92
CA PHE A 294 -6.09 -4.99 -4.51
C PHE A 294 -5.99 -4.26 -3.18
N ALA A 295 -5.34 -4.85 -2.19
CA ALA A 295 -5.11 -4.20 -0.90
C ALA A 295 -4.28 -2.91 -1.04
N ARG A 296 -3.26 -2.94 -1.91
CA ARG A 296 -2.47 -1.76 -2.21
C ARG A 296 -3.30 -0.69 -2.92
N LEU A 297 -4.16 -1.10 -3.87
CA LEU A 297 -5.04 -0.16 -4.58
C LEU A 297 -6.01 0.53 -3.62
N GLN A 298 -6.65 -0.23 -2.70
CA GLN A 298 -7.52 0.34 -1.66
C GLN A 298 -6.77 1.34 -0.78
N GLY A 299 -5.60 0.96 -0.24
CA GLY A 299 -4.81 1.85 0.58
C GLY A 299 -4.37 3.11 -0.18
N ARG A 300 -4.04 3.00 -1.48
CA ARG A 300 -3.68 4.18 -2.28
C ARG A 300 -4.87 5.07 -2.63
N ILE A 301 -6.08 4.51 -2.74
CA ILE A 301 -7.31 5.31 -2.87
C ILE A 301 -7.57 6.04 -1.56
N GLU A 302 -7.48 5.35 -0.42
CA GLU A 302 -7.69 5.91 0.92
C GLU A 302 -6.71 7.07 1.19
N ASP A 303 -5.40 6.85 0.96
CA ASP A 303 -4.38 7.89 1.12
C ASP A 303 -4.70 9.14 0.29
N LYS A 304 -5.07 8.96 -0.99
CA LYS A 304 -5.34 10.09 -1.88
C LYS A 304 -6.70 10.76 -1.61
N ALA A 305 -7.70 9.99 -1.16
CA ALA A 305 -8.99 10.53 -0.74
C ALA A 305 -8.83 11.40 0.51
N MET A 306 -8.05 10.92 1.49
CA MET A 306 -7.70 11.69 2.69
C MET A 306 -7.00 13.00 2.34
N ASP A 307 -6.03 12.98 1.40
CA ASP A 307 -5.36 14.19 0.91
C ASP A 307 -6.33 15.18 0.24
N ALA A 308 -7.37 14.65 -0.39
CA ALA A 308 -8.39 15.44 -1.06
C ALA A 308 -9.52 15.91 -0.11
N GLY A 309 -9.43 15.56 1.18
CA GLY A 309 -10.49 15.85 2.17
C GLY A 309 -11.77 15.04 1.94
N ILE A 310 -11.67 13.86 1.29
CA ILE A 310 -12.80 12.99 0.99
C ILE A 310 -12.87 11.85 2.00
N PRO A 311 -13.97 11.67 2.73
CA PRO A 311 -14.15 10.54 3.63
C PRO A 311 -14.17 9.21 2.88
N VAL A 312 -13.62 8.17 3.51
CA VAL A 312 -13.65 6.79 3.00
C VAL A 312 -14.38 5.91 4.00
N GLU A 313 -15.37 5.18 3.51
CA GLU A 313 -16.17 4.24 4.28
C GLU A 313 -15.97 2.82 3.76
N TYR A 314 -15.89 1.85 4.67
CA TYR A 314 -15.78 0.44 4.33
C TYR A 314 -17.05 -0.31 4.67
N VAL A 315 -17.52 -1.13 3.73
CA VAL A 315 -18.76 -1.90 3.87
C VAL A 315 -18.52 -3.38 3.74
N ASN A 316 -19.41 -4.18 4.36
CA ASN A 316 -19.34 -5.64 4.25
C ASN A 316 -19.54 -6.08 2.77
N PRO A 317 -18.62 -6.91 2.19
CA PRO A 317 -18.69 -7.34 0.80
C PRO A 317 -19.76 -8.36 0.48
N GLU A 318 -20.46 -8.93 1.50
CA GLU A 318 -21.43 -9.98 1.27
C GLU A 318 -22.56 -9.56 0.33
N TYR A 319 -22.76 -10.31 -0.75
CA TYR A 319 -23.84 -10.13 -1.74
C TYR A 319 -23.86 -8.83 -2.52
N THR A 320 -22.87 -7.96 -2.45
CA THR A 320 -22.81 -6.70 -3.21
C THR A 320 -22.94 -6.94 -4.71
N SER A 321 -22.27 -7.96 -5.24
CA SER A 321 -22.34 -8.36 -6.65
C SER A 321 -23.59 -9.15 -7.04
N GLN A 322 -24.36 -9.66 -6.06
CA GLN A 322 -25.50 -10.54 -6.31
C GLN A 322 -26.84 -9.84 -6.05
N THR A 323 -26.86 -8.71 -5.38
CA THR A 323 -28.09 -7.95 -5.07
C THR A 323 -28.41 -6.98 -6.21
N CYS A 324 -29.67 -6.87 -6.58
CA CYS A 324 -30.14 -5.87 -7.54
C CYS A 324 -30.12 -4.46 -6.91
N HIS A 325 -29.41 -3.52 -7.51
CA HIS A 325 -29.31 -2.14 -7.01
C HIS A 325 -30.65 -1.41 -6.91
N SER A 326 -31.68 -1.88 -7.63
CA SER A 326 -32.98 -1.24 -7.69
C SER A 326 -34.00 -1.84 -6.72
N CYS A 327 -34.15 -3.18 -6.70
CA CYS A 327 -35.19 -3.82 -5.89
C CYS A 327 -34.64 -4.53 -4.63
N TYR A 328 -33.31 -4.51 -4.42
CA TYR A 328 -32.60 -5.09 -3.26
C TYR A 328 -32.76 -6.59 -3.06
N ARG A 329 -33.30 -7.31 -4.04
CA ARG A 329 -33.44 -8.74 -4.02
C ARG A 329 -32.27 -9.40 -4.74
N LEU A 330 -31.99 -10.67 -4.38
CA LEU A 330 -30.96 -11.45 -5.03
C LEU A 330 -31.31 -11.66 -6.51
N GLY A 331 -30.34 -11.36 -7.37
CA GLY A 331 -30.39 -11.64 -8.80
C GLY A 331 -29.39 -12.71 -9.18
N ARG A 332 -29.07 -12.79 -10.46
CA ARG A 332 -28.06 -13.71 -10.99
C ARG A 332 -27.04 -12.96 -11.82
N ARG A 333 -25.80 -13.36 -11.68
CA ARG A 333 -24.72 -12.93 -12.56
C ARG A 333 -24.58 -14.01 -13.66
N ASP A 334 -25.17 -13.74 -14.83
CA ASP A 334 -25.18 -14.70 -15.95
C ASP A 334 -23.81 -14.75 -16.67
N SER A 335 -23.04 -13.65 -16.59
CA SER A 335 -21.65 -13.57 -17.04
C SER A 335 -20.85 -12.61 -16.18
N GLN A 336 -19.57 -12.47 -16.45
CA GLN A 336 -18.71 -11.51 -15.72
C GLN A 336 -19.20 -10.06 -15.91
N ALA A 337 -19.82 -9.75 -17.04
CA ALA A 337 -20.28 -8.40 -17.37
C ALA A 337 -21.78 -8.17 -17.15
N GLU A 338 -22.59 -9.23 -17.03
CA GLU A 338 -24.04 -9.12 -17.05
C GLU A 338 -24.67 -9.61 -15.75
N PHE A 339 -25.42 -8.74 -15.10
CA PHE A 339 -26.30 -9.00 -13.97
C PHE A 339 -27.74 -9.06 -14.46
N ARG A 340 -28.53 -10.00 -14.00
CA ARG A 340 -29.96 -10.17 -14.29
C ARG A 340 -30.78 -10.18 -13.01
N CYS A 341 -31.81 -9.32 -12.97
CA CYS A 341 -32.83 -9.36 -11.95
C CYS A 341 -34.00 -10.24 -12.41
N PRO A 342 -34.32 -11.37 -11.71
CA PRO A 342 -35.40 -12.27 -12.09
C PRO A 342 -36.79 -11.84 -11.60
N HIS A 343 -36.90 -10.68 -10.95
CA HIS A 343 -38.15 -10.25 -10.30
C HIS A 343 -39.00 -9.39 -11.24
N ASP A 344 -40.18 -9.87 -11.65
CA ASP A 344 -41.06 -9.20 -12.60
C ASP A 344 -41.55 -7.81 -12.14
N SER A 345 -41.54 -7.56 -10.85
CA SER A 345 -41.90 -6.24 -10.28
C SER A 345 -40.76 -5.21 -10.34
N CYS A 346 -39.58 -5.63 -10.75
CA CYS A 346 -38.41 -4.78 -10.88
C CYS A 346 -38.30 -4.23 -12.31
N HIS A 347 -38.03 -2.93 -12.46
CA HIS A 347 -37.83 -2.33 -13.76
C HIS A 347 -36.46 -2.67 -14.38
N VAL A 348 -35.53 -3.21 -13.58
CA VAL A 348 -34.22 -3.69 -14.06
C VAL A 348 -34.35 -5.16 -14.43
N SER A 349 -34.27 -5.46 -15.73
CA SER A 349 -34.20 -6.86 -16.20
C SER A 349 -32.75 -7.33 -16.33
N THR A 350 -31.91 -6.53 -16.97
CA THR A 350 -30.45 -6.75 -17.11
C THR A 350 -29.70 -5.47 -16.83
N PHE A 351 -28.49 -5.59 -16.31
CA PHE A 351 -27.62 -4.46 -15.98
C PHE A 351 -26.13 -4.86 -16.05
N GLN A 352 -25.23 -3.90 -16.15
CA GLN A 352 -23.81 -4.17 -16.10
C GLN A 352 -23.44 -4.58 -14.68
N ALA A 353 -22.78 -5.73 -14.52
CA ALA A 353 -22.60 -6.40 -13.22
C ALA A 353 -21.72 -5.59 -12.26
N ASP A 354 -20.62 -5.01 -12.75
CA ASP A 354 -19.68 -4.28 -11.91
C ASP A 354 -20.26 -2.90 -11.49
N ILE A 355 -21.04 -2.24 -12.36
CA ILE A 355 -21.78 -1.01 -11.99
C ILE A 355 -22.88 -1.32 -10.96
N ASN A 356 -23.56 -2.47 -11.10
CA ASN A 356 -24.51 -2.94 -10.09
C ASN A 356 -23.84 -3.14 -8.73
N ALA A 357 -22.65 -3.76 -8.72
CA ALA A 357 -21.85 -3.95 -7.51
C ALA A 357 -21.45 -2.60 -6.88
N ALA A 358 -20.89 -1.69 -7.68
CA ALA A 358 -20.51 -0.35 -7.21
C ALA A 358 -21.70 0.42 -6.62
N ALA A 359 -22.90 0.34 -7.24
CA ALA A 359 -24.10 0.94 -6.70
C ALA A 359 -24.53 0.35 -5.35
N ASN A 360 -24.40 -0.98 -5.19
CA ASN A 360 -24.69 -1.65 -3.94
C ASN A 360 -23.68 -1.29 -2.84
N ILE A 361 -22.40 -1.17 -3.20
CA ILE A 361 -21.34 -0.71 -2.29
C ILE A 361 -21.67 0.70 -1.78
N ALA A 362 -21.92 1.65 -2.68
CA ALA A 362 -22.26 3.02 -2.30
C ALA A 362 -23.48 3.10 -1.35
N ARG A 363 -24.43 2.22 -1.54
CA ARG A 363 -25.69 2.23 -0.79
C ARG A 363 -25.55 1.61 0.60
N ARG A 364 -24.58 0.74 0.83
CA ARG A 364 -24.40 0.03 2.10
C ARG A 364 -23.92 0.90 3.25
N VAL A 365 -23.49 2.10 3.01
CA VAL A 365 -23.17 3.10 4.05
C VAL A 365 -24.45 3.53 4.80
N ASP A 366 -25.58 3.60 4.10
CA ASP A 366 -26.85 3.92 4.74
C ASP A 366 -27.33 2.71 5.60
N PRO A 367 -27.90 2.93 6.80
CA PRO A 367 -28.40 1.89 7.72
C PRO A 367 -29.31 0.80 7.12
N TRP A 368 -29.82 0.99 5.87
CA TRP A 368 -30.61 -0.06 5.21
C TRP A 368 -29.86 -1.39 5.10
N GLY A 369 -28.51 -1.38 5.02
CA GLY A 369 -27.69 -2.58 4.97
C GLY A 369 -27.80 -3.43 6.24
N GLU A 370 -28.12 -2.82 7.36
CA GLU A 370 -28.41 -3.48 8.63
C GLU A 370 -29.90 -3.78 8.82
N SER A 371 -30.78 -2.96 8.22
CA SER A 371 -32.24 -3.04 8.42
C SER A 371 -32.96 -4.00 7.47
N ILE A 372 -32.31 -4.43 6.37
CA ILE A 372 -32.84 -5.49 5.50
C ILE A 372 -31.86 -6.67 5.58
N PRO A 373 -32.05 -7.64 6.47
CA PRO A 373 -31.29 -8.87 6.45
C PRO A 373 -31.42 -9.49 5.06
N LEU A 374 -30.31 -9.65 4.36
CA LEU A 374 -30.25 -10.22 3.01
C LEU A 374 -30.88 -11.62 2.96
N ASP A 375 -30.89 -12.34 4.08
CA ASP A 375 -31.58 -13.62 4.27
C ASP A 375 -33.11 -13.51 4.14
N LYS A 376 -33.71 -12.35 4.37
CA LYS A 376 -35.16 -12.11 4.18
C LYS A 376 -35.51 -11.57 2.79
N ALA A 377 -34.57 -10.96 2.07
CA ALA A 377 -34.82 -10.42 0.74
C ALA A 377 -34.80 -11.46 -0.38
N GLY A 378 -34.32 -12.67 -0.14
CA GLY A 378 -34.10 -13.68 -1.18
C GLY A 378 -34.60 -15.10 -0.91
N ARG A 379 -35.31 -15.35 0.20
CA ARG A 379 -35.96 -16.65 0.38
C ARG A 379 -37.32 -16.62 -0.25
N ASP A 380 -37.41 -17.25 -1.43
CA ASP A 380 -38.65 -17.74 -1.97
C ASP A 380 -39.18 -18.79 -0.96
N ASP A 381 -40.33 -18.50 -0.33
CA ASP A 381 -41.03 -19.43 0.59
C ASP A 381 -41.68 -20.58 -0.15
N SER A 382 -40.94 -21.28 -1.00
CA SER A 382 -41.33 -22.56 -1.54
C SER A 382 -40.97 -23.65 -0.53
N PRO A 383 -41.93 -24.45 -0.04
CA PRO A 383 -41.68 -25.47 0.96
C PRO A 383 -40.75 -26.53 0.39
N ARG A 384 -39.51 -26.59 0.87
CA ARG A 384 -38.65 -27.76 0.66
C ARG A 384 -39.06 -28.84 1.60
N ASP A 385 -39.43 -29.94 0.99
CA ASP A 385 -39.77 -31.21 1.62
C ASP A 385 -38.67 -31.69 2.60
N GLY A 386 -39.13 -32.12 3.77
CA GLY A 386 -38.26 -32.47 4.87
C GLY A 386 -37.52 -33.77 4.66
N SER A 387 -36.24 -33.74 4.89
CA SER A 387 -35.53 -34.89 5.46
C SER A 387 -34.37 -34.39 6.32
N GLY A 388 -34.45 -34.70 7.61
CA GLY A 388 -33.62 -34.17 8.67
C GLY A 388 -32.18 -34.63 8.71
N ARG A 389 -31.43 -33.84 9.47
CA ARG A 389 -30.50 -34.34 10.50
C ARG A 389 -30.08 -33.20 11.42
N ASP A 390 -30.53 -33.34 12.68
CA ASP A 390 -30.05 -32.57 13.80
C ASP A 390 -28.57 -32.86 14.08
N THR A 391 -27.75 -31.86 14.28
CA THR A 391 -26.59 -31.96 15.17
C THR A 391 -26.40 -30.64 15.91
N ALA A 392 -26.43 -30.76 17.21
CA ALA A 392 -26.32 -29.71 18.19
C ALA A 392 -24.92 -29.02 18.18
N THR A 393 -24.91 -27.74 18.34
CA THR A 393 -23.69 -26.94 18.51
C THR A 393 -23.58 -26.46 19.94
N THR A 394 -22.55 -26.87 20.61
CA THR A 394 -22.13 -26.32 21.91
C THR A 394 -21.18 -25.18 21.73
N HIS A 395 -21.50 -24.07 22.41
CA HIS A 395 -20.62 -22.91 22.59
C HIS A 395 -19.33 -23.31 23.32
N ARG A 396 -18.20 -22.78 22.85
CA ARG A 396 -16.98 -22.69 23.62
C ARG A 396 -16.24 -21.40 23.26
N GLU A 397 -16.25 -20.47 24.19
CA GLU A 397 -15.34 -19.32 24.21
C GLU A 397 -13.91 -19.81 24.47
N SER A 398 -12.96 -19.32 23.74
CA SER A 398 -11.56 -19.26 24.16
C SER A 398 -10.82 -18.16 23.41
N SER A 399 -10.39 -17.18 24.14
CA SER A 399 -9.42 -16.16 23.81
C SER A 399 -8.05 -16.82 23.59
N GLU A 400 -7.44 -16.65 22.41
CA GLU A 400 -6.00 -16.84 22.23
C GLU A 400 -5.45 -15.92 21.14
N THR A 401 -4.36 -15.27 21.50
CA THR A 401 -3.50 -14.34 20.75
C THR A 401 -2.85 -15.05 19.55
N PRO A 402 -2.69 -14.44 18.38
CA PRO A 402 -2.03 -15.11 17.25
C PRO A 402 -0.51 -15.13 17.44
N SER A 403 0.03 -16.34 17.52
CA SER A 403 1.47 -16.62 17.45
C SER A 403 1.98 -16.47 16.00
N GLN A 404 3.15 -15.86 15.89
CA GLN A 404 3.95 -15.69 14.70
C GLN A 404 4.28 -17.05 14.05
N MET A 405 4.12 -17.14 12.73
CA MET A 405 4.56 -18.29 11.93
C MET A 405 6.01 -18.10 11.52
N THR A 406 6.87 -18.93 12.07
CA THR A 406 8.27 -19.10 11.67
C THR A 406 8.33 -19.96 10.41
N LEU A 407 9.04 -19.49 9.38
CA LEU A 407 9.36 -20.27 8.19
C LEU A 407 10.59 -21.14 8.49
N THR A 408 10.38 -22.43 8.74
CA THR A 408 11.47 -23.41 8.78
C THR A 408 11.76 -23.91 7.37
N ALA A 409 13.01 -23.74 6.92
CA ALA A 409 13.55 -24.40 5.75
C ALA A 409 13.68 -25.90 6.02
N SER A 410 13.09 -26.72 5.14
CA SER A 410 13.24 -28.15 5.17
C SER A 410 14.56 -28.55 4.52
N ASP A 411 15.39 -29.18 5.32
CA ASP A 411 16.64 -29.86 5.00
C ASP A 411 16.34 -31.05 4.07
N GLU A 412 16.80 -31.00 2.82
CA GLU A 412 16.79 -32.15 1.93
C GLU A 412 18.17 -32.82 1.92
N SER A 413 18.21 -33.95 2.58
CA SER A 413 19.32 -34.90 2.61
C SER A 413 19.68 -35.40 1.22
N LYS A 414 20.94 -35.24 0.84
CA LYS A 414 21.58 -35.89 -0.31
C LYS A 414 21.63 -37.42 -0.16
N PRO A 415 21.39 -38.19 -1.22
CA PRO A 415 21.77 -39.57 -1.25
C PRO A 415 23.24 -39.73 -1.64
N SER A 416 23.92 -40.55 -0.87
CA SER A 416 25.29 -41.01 -1.12
C SER A 416 25.38 -41.90 -2.37
N ALA A 417 26.33 -41.56 -3.25
CA ALA A 417 26.74 -42.47 -4.31
C ALA A 417 27.72 -43.50 -3.74
N SER A 418 27.42 -44.78 -3.95
CA SER A 418 28.34 -45.88 -3.81
C SER A 418 28.78 -46.36 -5.19
N ASP A 419 30.07 -46.47 -5.33
CA ASP A 419 30.92 -47.33 -6.21
C ASP A 419 30.24 -48.14 -7.33
N ASP A 420 30.63 -47.87 -8.59
CA ASP A 420 31.47 -48.78 -9.43
C ASP A 420 32.03 -48.01 -10.64
#